data_0437477c64fcaaeec71a190c5248e0ff
#
_entry.id   0437477c64fcaaeec71a190c5248e0ff
#
_cell.length_a   1.000
_cell.length_b   1.000
_cell.length_c   1.000
_cell.angle_alpha   90.00
_cell.angle_beta   90.00
_cell.angle_gamma   90.00
#
_symmetry.space_group_name_H-M   'P 1'
#
loop_
_entity.id
_entity.type
_entity.pdbx_description
1 polymer ?
#
loop_
_entity_poly.entity_id
_entity_poly.type
_entity_poly.pdbx_seq_one_letter_code
_entity_poly.pdbx_strand_id
1 'polypeptide(L)'
;MYRWDPMQAVQLIESERITSFVAPAAMTGDLIEAGKQTNADLSSLLSVGGGGAPRAPAQVQNIPEAFTNALPSTGWGMTETNAIGTGIGGEDYLLRPASSGRCSAVLDILIVDDAGNPLPSGERGELRIRGASVIDRYWDRPEANAETFEDGWLKTGDVAYLDDEGYLFIVDRIKDLVIRGGENIGCAEVEAALLALDQVLEASVYAVPDARLGEEVGATLYSQHNLNITDIQTQLASHIAKFKIPRYIHLQAEPLPRIASGKIDKRALRAIAADRLGLAGESV
;
A
#
# COMPACT_ATOMS: atom_id res chain seq x y z
N MET A 1 2.89 3.75 -25.87
CA MET A 1 2.18 4.78 -25.08
C MET A 1 3.22 5.58 -24.28
N TYR A 2 3.24 6.90 -24.42
CA TYR A 2 4.24 7.76 -23.77
C TYR A 2 3.75 8.32 -22.40
N ARG A 3 2.45 8.45 -22.25
CA ARG A 3 1.76 8.80 -21.01
C ARG A 3 0.66 7.77 -20.79
N TRP A 4 0.30 7.54 -19.54
CA TRP A 4 -0.81 6.68 -19.24
C TRP A 4 -2.10 7.25 -19.84
N ASP A 5 -2.78 6.42 -20.63
CA ASP A 5 -4.08 6.69 -21.24
C ASP A 5 -4.86 5.37 -21.24
N PRO A 6 -5.88 5.22 -20.38
CA PRO A 6 -6.60 3.96 -20.21
C PRO A 6 -7.38 3.57 -21.48
N MET A 7 -7.88 4.53 -22.25
CA MET A 7 -8.58 4.24 -23.51
C MET A 7 -7.63 3.67 -24.56
N GLN A 8 -6.42 4.24 -24.69
CA GLN A 8 -5.39 3.70 -25.57
C GLN A 8 -4.88 2.34 -25.07
N ALA A 9 -4.77 2.14 -23.74
CA ALA A 9 -4.35 0.87 -23.17
C ALA A 9 -5.31 -0.27 -23.52
N VAL A 10 -6.63 -0.04 -23.39
CA VAL A 10 -7.67 -0.99 -23.77
C VAL A 10 -7.57 -1.37 -25.25
N GLN A 11 -7.43 -0.41 -26.14
CA GLN A 11 -7.26 -0.64 -27.58
C GLN A 11 -6.01 -1.48 -27.89
N LEU A 12 -4.88 -1.20 -27.22
CA LEU A 12 -3.66 -1.97 -27.40
C LEU A 12 -3.80 -3.41 -26.89
N ILE A 13 -4.46 -3.61 -25.74
CA ILE A 13 -4.70 -4.96 -25.20
C ILE A 13 -5.50 -5.79 -26.20
N GLU A 14 -6.56 -5.23 -26.75
CA GLU A 14 -7.41 -5.90 -27.73
C GLU A 14 -6.65 -6.18 -29.06
N SER A 15 -6.05 -5.14 -29.67
CA SER A 15 -5.41 -5.26 -31.00
C SER A 15 -4.14 -6.14 -30.97
N GLU A 16 -3.31 -6.02 -29.94
CA GLU A 16 -2.04 -6.73 -29.80
C GLU A 16 -2.16 -8.04 -29.01
N ARG A 17 -3.36 -8.35 -28.51
CA ARG A 17 -3.62 -9.55 -27.69
C ARG A 17 -2.68 -9.64 -26.49
N ILE A 18 -2.52 -8.52 -25.77
CA ILE A 18 -1.63 -8.45 -24.60
C ILE A 18 -2.11 -9.39 -23.51
N THR A 19 -1.20 -10.19 -22.96
CA THR A 19 -1.51 -11.24 -21.97
C THR A 19 -1.20 -10.84 -20.53
N SER A 20 -0.38 -9.82 -20.30
CA SER A 20 0.04 -9.39 -18.97
C SER A 20 0.01 -7.87 -18.84
N PHE A 21 -0.60 -7.39 -17.77
CA PHE A 21 -0.62 -5.98 -17.39
C PHE A 21 -0.14 -5.82 -15.95
N VAL A 22 0.94 -5.08 -15.74
CA VAL A 22 1.49 -4.80 -14.40
C VAL A 22 1.57 -3.31 -14.19
N ALA A 23 0.84 -2.82 -13.19
CA ALA A 23 0.74 -1.39 -12.89
C ALA A 23 0.30 -1.12 -11.43
N PRO A 24 0.47 0.11 -10.93
CA PRO A 24 -0.16 0.54 -9.69
C PRO A 24 -1.68 0.32 -9.69
N ALA A 25 -2.26 0.13 -8.52
CA ALA A 25 -3.69 -0.18 -8.35
C ALA A 25 -4.64 0.82 -9.05
N ALA A 26 -4.30 2.13 -9.01
CA ALA A 26 -5.08 3.17 -9.68
C ALA A 26 -5.19 2.93 -11.20
N MET A 27 -4.07 2.60 -11.85
CA MET A 27 -4.08 2.33 -13.31
C MET A 27 -4.87 1.06 -13.65
N THR A 28 -4.92 0.08 -12.76
CA THR A 28 -5.80 -1.10 -12.94
C THR A 28 -7.28 -0.68 -12.86
N GLY A 29 -7.63 0.20 -11.92
CA GLY A 29 -8.97 0.76 -11.81
C GLY A 29 -9.40 1.52 -13.08
N ASP A 30 -8.50 2.39 -13.57
CA ASP A 30 -8.73 3.13 -14.83
C ASP A 30 -8.94 2.18 -16.02
N LEU A 31 -8.15 1.08 -16.10
CA LEU A 31 -8.27 0.08 -17.15
C LEU A 31 -9.62 -0.65 -17.10
N ILE A 32 -10.09 -1.01 -15.91
CA ILE A 32 -11.39 -1.65 -15.70
C ILE A 32 -12.51 -0.73 -16.19
N GLU A 33 -12.46 0.54 -15.81
CA GLU A 33 -13.48 1.51 -16.19
C GLU A 33 -13.49 1.79 -17.71
N ALA A 34 -12.31 1.97 -18.30
CA ALA A 34 -12.19 2.14 -19.75
C ALA A 34 -12.67 0.90 -20.52
N GLY A 35 -12.40 -0.30 -20.03
CA GLY A 35 -12.90 -1.54 -20.60
C GLY A 35 -14.42 -1.61 -20.61
N LYS A 36 -15.08 -1.23 -19.51
CA LYS A 36 -16.56 -1.15 -19.44
C LYS A 36 -17.13 -0.13 -20.42
N GLN A 37 -16.49 1.02 -20.58
CA GLN A 37 -16.96 2.09 -21.48
C GLN A 37 -16.84 1.72 -22.96
N THR A 38 -15.82 0.94 -23.33
CA THR A 38 -15.53 0.61 -24.74
C THR A 38 -16.11 -0.72 -25.19
N ASN A 39 -16.55 -1.59 -24.29
CA ASN A 39 -16.89 -3.00 -24.59
C ASN A 39 -15.77 -3.76 -25.31
N ALA A 40 -14.50 -3.39 -25.10
CA ALA A 40 -13.36 -4.01 -25.74
C ALA A 40 -13.13 -5.45 -25.27
N ASP A 41 -12.60 -6.30 -26.13
CA ASP A 41 -12.22 -7.67 -25.81
C ASP A 41 -10.89 -7.71 -25.03
N LEU A 42 -10.96 -7.77 -23.70
CA LEU A 42 -9.81 -7.90 -22.82
C LEU A 42 -9.52 -9.35 -22.43
N SER A 43 -10.14 -10.34 -23.08
CA SER A 43 -10.02 -11.76 -22.77
C SER A 43 -8.61 -12.33 -22.99
N SER A 44 -7.73 -11.60 -23.68
CA SER A 44 -6.31 -11.97 -23.82
C SER A 44 -5.50 -11.80 -22.54
N LEU A 45 -5.94 -10.95 -21.61
CA LEU A 45 -5.26 -10.78 -20.32
C LEU A 45 -5.34 -12.07 -19.50
N LEU A 46 -4.20 -12.60 -19.11
CA LEU A 46 -4.04 -13.77 -18.24
C LEU A 46 -3.51 -13.39 -16.86
N SER A 47 -2.81 -12.24 -16.75
CA SER A 47 -2.26 -11.77 -15.49
C SER A 47 -2.44 -10.25 -15.36
N VAL A 48 -2.99 -9.83 -14.23
CA VAL A 48 -3.07 -8.41 -13.83
C VAL A 48 -2.31 -8.21 -12.53
N GLY A 49 -1.07 -7.75 -12.69
CA GLY A 49 -0.13 -7.57 -11.59
C GLY A 49 -0.19 -6.17 -10.97
N GLY A 50 0.31 -6.08 -9.74
CA GLY A 50 0.52 -4.84 -9.02
C GLY A 50 1.87 -4.80 -8.33
N GLY A 51 2.35 -3.60 -8.00
CA GLY A 51 3.56 -3.39 -7.25
C GLY A 51 3.78 -1.92 -6.92
N GLY A 52 4.72 -1.65 -6.00
CA GLY A 52 5.07 -0.29 -5.60
C GLY A 52 4.09 0.40 -4.64
N ALA A 53 2.90 -0.13 -4.47
CA ALA A 53 1.92 0.28 -3.45
C ALA A 53 1.03 -0.92 -3.11
N PRO A 54 0.50 -1.00 -1.89
CA PRO A 54 -0.46 -2.02 -1.51
C PRO A 54 -1.74 -1.90 -2.34
N ARG A 55 -2.37 -3.04 -2.61
CA ARG A 55 -3.69 -3.11 -3.24
C ARG A 55 -4.72 -3.51 -2.20
N ALA A 56 -5.83 -2.80 -2.14
CA ALA A 56 -6.90 -3.16 -1.22
C ALA A 56 -7.46 -4.56 -1.55
N PRO A 57 -7.78 -5.39 -0.55
CA PRO A 57 -8.32 -6.74 -0.77
C PRO A 57 -9.52 -6.79 -1.72
N ALA A 58 -10.44 -5.83 -1.62
CA ALA A 58 -11.58 -5.72 -2.52
C ALA A 58 -11.17 -5.53 -3.99
N GLN A 59 -10.11 -4.73 -4.26
CA GLN A 59 -9.59 -4.54 -5.62
C GLN A 59 -8.96 -5.82 -6.19
N VAL A 60 -8.37 -6.67 -5.33
CA VAL A 60 -7.85 -7.98 -5.75
C VAL A 60 -8.98 -8.89 -6.20
N GLN A 61 -10.07 -8.95 -5.44
CA GLN A 61 -11.26 -9.76 -5.74
C GLN A 61 -11.97 -9.31 -7.02
N ASN A 62 -11.95 -8.02 -7.34
CA ASN A 62 -12.59 -7.48 -8.54
C ASN A 62 -11.86 -7.80 -9.85
N ILE A 63 -10.60 -8.27 -9.81
CA ILE A 63 -9.85 -8.56 -11.05
C ILE A 63 -10.47 -9.69 -11.87
N PRO A 64 -10.79 -10.89 -11.30
CA PRO A 64 -11.44 -11.94 -12.07
C PRO A 64 -12.85 -11.56 -12.56
N GLU A 65 -13.55 -10.68 -11.85
CA GLU A 65 -14.86 -10.18 -12.28
C GLU A 65 -14.76 -9.25 -13.47
N ALA A 66 -13.69 -8.43 -13.54
CA ALA A 66 -13.48 -7.45 -14.58
C ALA A 66 -12.80 -8.05 -15.83
N PHE A 67 -11.97 -9.07 -15.67
CA PHE A 67 -11.17 -9.67 -16.74
C PHE A 67 -11.37 -11.19 -16.74
N THR A 68 -12.11 -11.70 -17.72
CA THR A 68 -12.60 -13.10 -17.78
C THR A 68 -11.53 -14.19 -17.55
N ASN A 69 -10.29 -13.95 -17.98
CA ASN A 69 -9.21 -14.94 -17.93
C ASN A 69 -8.04 -14.52 -17.03
N ALA A 70 -8.09 -13.30 -16.47
CA ALA A 70 -6.96 -12.78 -15.73
C ALA A 70 -6.99 -13.16 -14.26
N LEU A 71 -5.84 -13.56 -13.75
CA LEU A 71 -5.60 -13.75 -12.32
C LEU A 71 -4.75 -12.60 -11.76
N PRO A 72 -5.03 -12.17 -10.52
CA PRO A 72 -4.27 -11.12 -9.86
C PRO A 72 -2.88 -11.61 -9.45
N SER A 73 -1.91 -10.70 -9.42
CA SER A 73 -0.60 -10.95 -8.81
C SER A 73 -0.08 -9.70 -8.12
N THR A 74 0.78 -9.88 -7.14
CA THR A 74 1.51 -8.79 -6.47
C THR A 74 2.82 -9.30 -5.89
N GLY A 75 3.65 -8.36 -5.43
CA GLY A 75 4.85 -8.64 -4.70
C GLY A 75 5.31 -7.42 -3.93
N TRP A 76 6.15 -7.65 -2.94
CA TRP A 76 6.86 -6.62 -2.22
C TRP A 76 8.35 -6.71 -2.55
N GLY A 77 8.97 -5.57 -2.72
CA GLY A 77 10.39 -5.40 -2.92
C GLY A 77 10.74 -3.93 -2.91
N MET A 78 12.02 -3.62 -2.78
CA MET A 78 12.52 -2.25 -2.71
C MET A 78 13.75 -2.08 -3.61
N THR A 79 14.19 -0.86 -3.81
CA THR A 79 15.37 -0.55 -4.64
C THR A 79 16.60 -1.29 -4.13
N GLU A 80 16.76 -1.37 -2.82
CA GLU A 80 17.86 -2.02 -2.12
C GLU A 80 17.89 -3.54 -2.31
N THR A 81 16.79 -4.13 -2.75
CA THR A 81 16.70 -5.57 -3.07
C THR A 81 16.60 -5.83 -4.59
N ASN A 82 16.90 -4.84 -5.43
CA ASN A 82 16.71 -4.88 -6.88
C ASN A 82 15.26 -5.26 -7.27
N ALA A 83 14.28 -4.76 -6.53
CA ALA A 83 12.85 -5.04 -6.66
C ALA A 83 12.46 -6.51 -6.45
N ILE A 84 13.36 -7.35 -5.95
CA ILE A 84 13.08 -8.74 -5.59
C ILE A 84 12.83 -8.81 -4.07
N GLY A 85 11.79 -9.50 -3.67
CA GLY A 85 11.42 -9.66 -2.27
C GLY A 85 10.49 -10.84 -2.10
N THR A 86 9.19 -10.58 -2.01
CA THR A 86 8.15 -11.60 -1.93
C THR A 86 7.22 -11.53 -3.14
N GLY A 87 6.47 -12.59 -3.38
CA GLY A 87 5.50 -12.62 -4.47
C GLY A 87 4.35 -13.60 -4.21
N ILE A 88 3.18 -13.24 -4.74
CA ILE A 88 1.96 -14.06 -4.72
C ILE A 88 1.16 -13.79 -6.00
N GLY A 89 0.45 -14.79 -6.48
CA GLY A 89 -0.41 -14.66 -7.66
C GLY A 89 -1.45 -15.75 -7.76
N GLY A 90 -2.36 -15.59 -8.71
CA GLY A 90 -3.38 -16.59 -9.00
C GLY A 90 -4.36 -16.78 -7.84
N GLU A 91 -4.80 -18.03 -7.68
CA GLU A 91 -5.76 -18.42 -6.64
C GLU A 91 -5.23 -18.16 -5.23
N ASP A 92 -3.93 -18.36 -4.98
CA ASP A 92 -3.32 -18.07 -3.68
C ASP A 92 -3.51 -16.62 -3.26
N TYR A 93 -3.42 -15.69 -4.23
CA TYR A 93 -3.63 -14.28 -3.93
C TYR A 93 -5.11 -13.94 -3.71
N LEU A 94 -6.03 -14.63 -4.41
CA LEU A 94 -7.47 -14.50 -4.14
C LEU A 94 -7.85 -15.03 -2.75
N LEU A 95 -7.18 -16.08 -2.28
CA LEU A 95 -7.37 -16.62 -0.94
C LEU A 95 -6.73 -15.74 0.16
N ARG A 96 -5.66 -15.00 -0.17
CA ARG A 96 -4.89 -14.16 0.76
C ARG A 96 -4.69 -12.75 0.21
N PRO A 97 -5.78 -11.98 -0.05
CA PRO A 97 -5.71 -10.73 -0.81
C PRO A 97 -4.97 -9.59 -0.09
N ALA A 98 -4.70 -9.73 1.21
CA ALA A 98 -3.88 -8.80 2.00
C ALA A 98 -2.40 -9.17 2.04
N SER A 99 -2.00 -10.35 1.54
CA SER A 99 -0.62 -10.82 1.59
C SER A 99 0.23 -10.19 0.49
N SER A 100 1.50 -9.95 0.80
CA SER A 100 2.55 -9.61 -0.15
C SER A 100 3.28 -10.85 -0.71
N GLY A 101 2.88 -12.07 -0.29
CA GLY A 101 3.37 -13.32 -0.79
C GLY A 101 4.49 -13.96 0.04
N ARG A 102 5.09 -14.99 -0.52
CA ARG A 102 6.21 -15.71 0.07
C ARG A 102 7.54 -15.17 -0.40
N CYS A 103 8.56 -15.32 0.43
CA CYS A 103 9.93 -14.91 0.12
C CYS A 103 10.44 -15.61 -1.13
N SER A 104 11.17 -14.86 -1.97
CA SER A 104 11.90 -15.40 -3.11
C SER A 104 12.98 -16.38 -2.64
N ALA A 105 13.21 -17.46 -3.40
CA ALA A 105 14.18 -18.51 -3.05
C ALA A 105 15.64 -18.04 -2.92
N VAL A 106 15.96 -16.84 -3.38
CA VAL A 106 17.31 -16.23 -3.30
C VAL A 106 17.50 -15.30 -2.12
N LEU A 107 16.49 -15.19 -1.26
CA LEU A 107 16.42 -14.27 -0.12
C LEU A 107 15.95 -15.00 1.14
N ASP A 108 16.37 -14.48 2.28
CA ASP A 108 15.81 -14.79 3.60
C ASP A 108 15.10 -13.56 4.14
N ILE A 109 13.99 -13.76 4.84
CA ILE A 109 13.26 -12.73 5.57
C ILE A 109 13.14 -13.10 7.04
N LEU A 110 13.10 -12.09 7.89
CA LEU A 110 12.99 -12.22 9.34
C LEU A 110 12.12 -11.09 9.88
N ILE A 111 11.23 -11.41 10.82
CA ILE A 111 10.50 -10.41 11.59
C ILE A 111 11.14 -10.32 12.97
N VAL A 112 11.46 -9.11 13.42
CA VAL A 112 12.16 -8.88 14.70
C VAL A 112 11.43 -7.85 15.55
N ASP A 113 11.63 -7.97 16.88
CA ASP A 113 11.24 -6.96 17.85
C ASP A 113 12.20 -5.74 17.84
N ASP A 114 11.92 -4.74 18.68
CA ASP A 114 12.75 -3.53 18.82
C ASP A 114 14.18 -3.82 19.32
N ALA A 115 14.41 -4.97 19.95
CA ALA A 115 15.73 -5.42 20.39
C ALA A 115 16.46 -6.25 19.32
N GLY A 116 15.84 -6.52 18.18
CA GLY A 116 16.38 -7.31 17.07
C GLY A 116 16.21 -8.83 17.25
N ASN A 117 15.41 -9.29 18.21
CA ASN A 117 15.15 -10.71 18.39
C ASN A 117 14.09 -11.22 17.42
N PRO A 118 14.26 -12.44 16.85
CA PRO A 118 13.26 -13.03 15.98
C PRO A 118 11.91 -13.23 16.70
N LEU A 119 10.84 -12.88 16.00
CA LEU A 119 9.46 -13.05 16.45
C LEU A 119 8.82 -14.30 15.82
N PRO A 120 7.92 -14.99 16.55
CA PRO A 120 7.17 -16.13 16.02
C PRO A 120 6.12 -15.68 14.97
N SER A 121 5.58 -16.64 14.23
CA SER A 121 4.48 -16.40 13.27
C SER A 121 3.30 -15.68 13.93
N GLY A 122 2.72 -14.74 13.20
CA GLY A 122 1.59 -13.91 13.62
C GLY A 122 1.98 -12.66 14.43
N GLU A 123 3.19 -12.59 14.98
CA GLU A 123 3.64 -11.41 15.72
C GLU A 123 4.20 -10.34 14.76
N ARG A 124 3.91 -9.07 15.09
CA ARG A 124 4.28 -7.91 14.28
C ARG A 124 5.60 -7.34 14.73
N GLY A 125 6.51 -7.08 13.80
CA GLY A 125 7.80 -6.47 14.05
C GLY A 125 8.42 -5.90 12.79
N GLU A 126 9.67 -5.42 12.88
CA GLU A 126 10.40 -4.94 11.72
C GLU A 126 10.75 -6.08 10.77
N LEU A 127 10.43 -5.92 9.49
CA LEU A 127 10.87 -6.81 8.43
C LEU A 127 12.35 -6.56 8.14
N ARG A 128 13.15 -7.62 8.23
CA ARG A 128 14.55 -7.65 7.77
C ARG A 128 14.69 -8.62 6.62
N ILE A 129 15.59 -8.30 5.69
CA ILE A 129 15.83 -9.13 4.50
C ILE A 129 17.31 -9.22 4.21
N ARG A 130 17.77 -10.39 3.72
CA ARG A 130 19.12 -10.60 3.24
C ARG A 130 19.13 -11.55 2.05
N GLY A 131 20.19 -11.56 1.26
CA GLY A 131 20.43 -12.53 0.20
C GLY A 131 21.00 -11.91 -1.07
N ALA A 132 21.00 -12.68 -2.14
CA ALA A 132 21.79 -12.39 -3.34
C ALA A 132 21.37 -11.13 -4.10
N SER A 133 20.12 -10.66 -3.94
CA SER A 133 19.63 -9.45 -4.61
C SER A 133 19.71 -8.18 -3.74
N VAL A 134 20.12 -8.30 -2.48
CA VAL A 134 20.27 -7.15 -1.56
C VAL A 134 21.59 -6.44 -1.86
N ILE A 135 21.57 -5.11 -1.97
CA ILE A 135 22.79 -4.31 -2.11
C ILE A 135 23.62 -4.39 -0.83
N ASP A 136 24.95 -4.32 -0.96
CA ASP A 136 25.84 -4.37 0.19
C ASP A 136 25.83 -3.07 1.00
N ARG A 137 25.59 -1.93 0.34
CA ARG A 137 25.62 -0.59 0.94
C ARG A 137 25.19 0.50 -0.03
N TYR A 138 24.85 1.67 0.52
CA TYR A 138 24.72 2.91 -0.23
C TYR A 138 26.10 3.50 -0.53
N TRP A 139 26.25 4.07 -1.73
CA TRP A 139 27.49 4.70 -2.14
C TRP A 139 27.75 5.98 -1.34
N ASP A 140 28.92 6.08 -0.72
CA ASP A 140 29.38 7.24 0.05
C ASP A 140 28.39 7.76 1.12
N ARG A 141 27.74 6.82 1.84
CA ARG A 141 26.77 7.11 2.89
C ARG A 141 27.02 6.27 4.15
N PRO A 142 28.15 6.49 4.87
CA PRO A 142 28.52 5.64 5.99
C PRO A 142 27.50 5.63 7.14
N GLU A 143 26.89 6.77 7.45
CA GLU A 143 25.87 6.89 8.50
C GLU A 143 24.60 6.11 8.14
N ALA A 144 24.05 6.34 6.94
CA ALA A 144 22.89 5.59 6.46
C ALA A 144 23.17 4.08 6.36
N ASN A 145 24.40 3.69 6.01
CA ASN A 145 24.80 2.28 5.98
C ASN A 145 24.78 1.66 7.37
N ALA A 146 25.30 2.36 8.38
CA ALA A 146 25.31 1.89 9.77
C ALA A 146 23.89 1.76 10.34
N GLU A 147 22.97 2.63 9.93
CA GLU A 147 21.55 2.57 10.35
C GLU A 147 20.79 1.45 9.64
N THR A 148 21.07 1.22 8.35
CA THR A 148 20.25 0.35 7.49
C THR A 148 20.74 -1.10 7.45
N PHE A 149 22.04 -1.35 7.53
CA PHE A 149 22.61 -2.70 7.42
C PHE A 149 23.21 -3.15 8.75
N GLU A 150 22.80 -4.32 9.23
CA GLU A 150 23.25 -4.92 10.47
C GLU A 150 23.42 -6.43 10.30
N ASP A 151 24.61 -6.95 10.56
CA ASP A 151 24.96 -8.39 10.51
C ASP A 151 24.53 -9.08 9.18
N GLY A 152 24.63 -8.37 8.06
CA GLY A 152 24.24 -8.86 6.75
C GLY A 152 22.73 -8.79 6.46
N TRP A 153 21.95 -8.23 7.36
CA TRP A 153 20.54 -7.96 7.16
C TRP A 153 20.30 -6.49 6.79
N LEU A 154 19.42 -6.27 5.84
CA LEU A 154 18.83 -4.96 5.51
C LEU A 154 17.61 -4.74 6.41
N LYS A 155 17.61 -3.67 7.19
CA LYS A 155 16.44 -3.16 7.92
C LYS A 155 15.56 -2.43 6.92
N THR A 156 14.38 -2.98 6.62
CA THR A 156 13.52 -2.43 5.56
C THR A 156 12.76 -1.17 5.98
N GLY A 157 12.58 -1.00 7.30
CA GLY A 157 11.72 0.02 7.87
C GLY A 157 10.22 -0.26 7.66
N ASP A 158 9.87 -1.46 7.20
CA ASP A 158 8.49 -1.93 7.10
C ASP A 158 8.14 -2.78 8.33
N VAL A 159 6.96 -2.57 8.90
CA VAL A 159 6.37 -3.42 9.93
C VAL A 159 5.56 -4.50 9.24
N ALA A 160 5.80 -5.75 9.60
CA ALA A 160 5.16 -6.89 8.98
C ALA A 160 4.97 -8.06 9.98
N TYR A 161 4.28 -9.09 9.52
CA TYR A 161 4.27 -10.41 10.16
C TYR A 161 4.25 -11.51 9.10
N LEU A 162 4.65 -12.70 9.50
CA LEU A 162 4.51 -13.93 8.71
C LEU A 162 3.38 -14.77 9.31
N ASP A 163 2.57 -15.39 8.45
CA ASP A 163 1.68 -16.44 8.92
C ASP A 163 2.40 -17.80 9.04
N ASP A 164 1.70 -18.82 9.56
CA ASP A 164 2.25 -20.16 9.76
C ASP A 164 2.63 -20.85 8.44
N GLU A 165 2.14 -20.39 7.31
CA GLU A 165 2.47 -20.88 5.98
C GLU A 165 3.62 -20.08 5.32
N GLY A 166 4.16 -19.06 6.00
CA GLY A 166 5.26 -18.23 5.54
C GLY A 166 4.87 -17.14 4.53
N TYR A 167 3.59 -16.76 4.47
CA TYR A 167 3.15 -15.58 3.72
C TYR A 167 3.41 -14.32 4.52
N LEU A 168 3.97 -13.32 3.86
CA LEU A 168 4.25 -12.01 4.42
C LEU A 168 3.04 -11.09 4.31
N PHE A 169 2.74 -10.38 5.39
CA PHE A 169 1.74 -9.32 5.46
C PHE A 169 2.40 -8.05 5.93
N ILE A 170 2.50 -7.07 5.03
CA ILE A 170 3.00 -5.73 5.37
C ILE A 170 1.89 -4.97 6.09
N VAL A 171 2.20 -4.47 7.27
CA VAL A 171 1.26 -3.69 8.09
C VAL A 171 1.35 -2.22 7.71
N ASP A 172 2.57 -1.67 7.75
CA ASP A 172 2.88 -0.29 7.37
C ASP A 172 4.40 -0.06 7.36
N ARG A 173 4.80 1.17 7.10
CA ARG A 173 6.15 1.66 7.39
C ARG A 173 6.28 2.13 8.83
N ILE A 174 7.41 1.88 9.47
CA ILE A 174 7.70 2.37 10.84
C ILE A 174 7.47 3.89 10.92
N LYS A 175 7.88 4.64 9.88
CA LYS A 175 7.74 6.10 9.81
C LYS A 175 6.31 6.60 9.55
N ASP A 176 5.42 5.72 9.09
CA ASP A 176 4.06 6.06 8.70
C ASP A 176 3.02 5.55 9.72
N LEU A 177 3.46 4.76 10.73
CA LEU A 177 2.58 4.38 11.83
C LEU A 177 2.07 5.61 12.58
N VAL A 178 0.79 5.62 12.92
CA VAL A 178 0.23 6.61 13.84
C VAL A 178 0.34 6.06 15.25
N ILE A 179 1.12 6.74 16.11
CA ILE A 179 1.33 6.34 17.53
C ILE A 179 0.32 7.09 18.38
N ARG A 180 -0.86 6.52 18.53
CA ARG A 180 -1.99 7.13 19.22
C ARG A 180 -2.13 6.60 20.65
N GLY A 181 -1.66 7.38 21.64
CA GLY A 181 -1.80 7.00 23.05
C GLY A 181 -1.14 5.65 23.40
N GLY A 182 -0.04 5.30 22.70
CA GLY A 182 0.67 4.03 22.86
C GLY A 182 0.20 2.92 21.91
N GLU A 183 -0.88 3.13 21.14
CA GLU A 183 -1.35 2.18 20.13
C GLU A 183 -0.70 2.48 18.77
N ASN A 184 -0.11 1.45 18.16
CA ASN A 184 0.46 1.53 16.81
C ASN A 184 -0.61 1.24 15.76
N ILE A 185 -1.04 2.27 15.03
CA ILE A 185 -2.08 2.17 14.01
C ILE A 185 -1.42 2.20 12.64
N GLY A 186 -1.59 1.13 11.85
CA GLY A 186 -1.15 1.08 10.47
C GLY A 186 -2.06 1.93 9.57
N CYS A 187 -1.48 2.90 8.88
CA CYS A 187 -2.22 3.72 7.91
C CYS A 187 -2.82 2.88 6.80
N ALA A 188 -2.10 1.85 6.31
CA ALA A 188 -2.54 0.99 5.23
C ALA A 188 -3.83 0.22 5.57
N GLU A 189 -4.02 -0.23 6.81
CA GLU A 189 -5.25 -0.87 7.27
C GLU A 189 -6.44 0.08 7.20
N VAL A 190 -6.24 1.32 7.62
CA VAL A 190 -7.28 2.35 7.60
C VAL A 190 -7.58 2.81 6.17
N GLU A 191 -6.54 2.97 5.34
CA GLU A 191 -6.67 3.27 3.90
C GLU A 191 -7.49 2.18 3.18
N ALA A 192 -7.20 0.90 3.46
CA ALA A 192 -7.94 -0.23 2.89
C ALA A 192 -9.43 -0.20 3.27
N ALA A 193 -9.74 0.09 4.54
CA ALA A 193 -11.11 0.21 5.01
C ALA A 193 -11.86 1.40 4.36
N LEU A 194 -11.18 2.53 4.17
CA LEU A 194 -11.73 3.70 3.48
C LEU A 194 -12.00 3.41 2.00
N LEU A 195 -11.06 2.74 1.32
CA LEU A 195 -11.19 2.36 -0.10
C LEU A 195 -12.22 1.25 -0.35
N ALA A 196 -12.68 0.55 0.69
CA ALA A 196 -13.79 -0.39 0.59
C ALA A 196 -15.17 0.32 0.53
N LEU A 197 -15.23 1.62 0.80
CA LEU A 197 -16.44 2.42 0.66
C LEU A 197 -16.62 2.85 -0.79
N ASP A 198 -17.71 2.48 -1.44
CA ASP A 198 -17.97 2.62 -2.89
C ASP A 198 -17.72 4.02 -3.46
N GLN A 199 -17.82 5.06 -2.65
CA GLN A 199 -17.69 6.44 -3.09
C GLN A 199 -16.30 7.04 -2.86
N VAL A 200 -15.38 6.31 -2.24
CA VAL A 200 -13.99 6.74 -1.99
C VAL A 200 -13.11 6.23 -3.11
N LEU A 201 -12.58 7.13 -3.92
CA LEU A 201 -11.72 6.79 -5.07
C LEU A 201 -10.25 6.69 -4.68
N GLU A 202 -9.78 7.59 -3.79
CA GLU A 202 -8.45 7.55 -3.22
C GLU A 202 -8.49 7.92 -1.74
N ALA A 203 -7.61 7.32 -0.95
CA ALA A 203 -7.45 7.60 0.47
C ALA A 203 -5.97 7.68 0.82
N SER A 204 -5.63 8.60 1.70
CA SER A 204 -4.32 8.67 2.33
C SER A 204 -4.49 8.97 3.81
N VAL A 205 -3.96 8.10 4.65
CA VAL A 205 -4.01 8.19 6.12
C VAL A 205 -2.64 8.56 6.65
N TYR A 206 -2.60 9.40 7.67
CA TYR A 206 -1.36 9.92 8.24
C TYR A 206 -1.57 10.35 9.70
N ALA A 207 -0.46 10.47 10.43
CA ALA A 207 -0.46 11.01 11.78
C ALA A 207 -0.70 12.52 11.78
N VAL A 208 -1.50 13.00 12.72
CA VAL A 208 -1.69 14.41 13.06
C VAL A 208 -1.28 14.61 14.51
N PRO A 209 -0.47 15.62 14.88
CA PRO A 209 -0.12 15.88 16.27
C PRO A 209 -1.36 16.05 17.16
N ASP A 210 -1.34 15.46 18.36
CA ASP A 210 -2.40 15.59 19.38
C ASP A 210 -1.77 15.78 20.76
N ALA A 211 -2.12 16.86 21.45
CA ALA A 211 -1.52 17.22 22.74
C ALA A 211 -1.73 16.18 23.84
N ARG A 212 -2.77 15.33 23.75
CA ARG A 212 -3.09 14.32 24.77
C ARG A 212 -2.58 12.93 24.42
N LEU A 213 -2.64 12.57 23.13
CA LEU A 213 -2.37 11.21 22.67
C LEU A 213 -1.01 11.10 21.94
N GLY A 214 -0.27 12.21 21.79
CA GLY A 214 0.91 12.31 20.95
C GLY A 214 0.52 12.48 19.51
N GLU A 215 -0.19 11.52 18.93
CA GLU A 215 -0.72 11.58 17.59
C GLU A 215 -2.20 11.16 17.55
N GLU A 216 -2.88 11.60 16.50
CA GLU A 216 -4.26 11.23 16.15
C GLU A 216 -4.32 10.84 14.67
N VAL A 217 -5.31 10.03 14.29
CA VAL A 217 -5.46 9.57 12.91
C VAL A 217 -6.11 10.67 12.06
N GLY A 218 -5.42 11.09 11.02
CA GLY A 218 -5.92 11.96 9.96
C GLY A 218 -6.05 11.23 8.63
N ALA A 219 -6.98 11.66 7.79
CA ALA A 219 -7.16 11.13 6.44
C ALA A 219 -7.52 12.24 5.45
N THR A 220 -7.00 12.13 4.22
CA THR A 220 -7.49 12.87 3.06
C THR A 220 -8.09 11.91 2.05
N LEU A 221 -9.31 12.20 1.60
CA LEU A 221 -10.06 11.35 0.68
C LEU A 221 -10.35 12.13 -0.60
N TYR A 222 -10.21 11.46 -1.74
CA TYR A 222 -10.71 11.93 -3.01
C TYR A 222 -12.01 11.22 -3.36
N SER A 223 -13.03 12.00 -3.70
CA SER A 223 -14.33 11.52 -4.18
C SER A 223 -14.93 12.51 -5.17
N GLN A 224 -15.63 11.99 -6.15
CA GLN A 224 -16.45 12.80 -7.07
C GLN A 224 -17.87 13.05 -6.50
N HIS A 225 -18.18 12.46 -5.35
CA HIS A 225 -19.45 12.59 -4.66
C HIS A 225 -19.33 13.47 -3.41
N ASN A 226 -20.45 14.07 -3.03
CA ASN A 226 -20.52 14.83 -1.78
C ASN A 226 -20.66 13.84 -0.61
N LEU A 227 -19.57 13.54 0.07
CA LEU A 227 -19.52 12.61 1.20
C LEU A 227 -19.81 13.33 2.52
N ASN A 228 -20.47 12.63 3.45
CA ASN A 228 -20.63 13.08 4.82
C ASN A 228 -19.61 12.40 5.72
N ILE A 229 -18.80 13.17 6.43
CA ILE A 229 -17.73 12.65 7.31
C ILE A 229 -18.29 11.73 8.41
N THR A 230 -19.43 12.08 8.99
CA THR A 230 -20.09 11.27 10.05
C THR A 230 -20.54 9.91 9.51
N ASP A 231 -21.03 9.87 8.27
CA ASP A 231 -21.43 8.62 7.63
C ASP A 231 -20.24 7.73 7.32
N ILE A 232 -19.13 8.31 6.85
CA ILE A 232 -17.86 7.60 6.64
C ILE A 232 -17.39 6.99 7.96
N GLN A 233 -17.30 7.77 9.04
CA GLN A 233 -16.86 7.29 10.35
C GLN A 233 -17.78 6.18 10.90
N THR A 234 -19.09 6.28 10.65
CA THR A 234 -20.07 5.27 11.06
C THR A 234 -19.88 3.96 10.29
N GLN A 235 -19.65 4.03 8.98
CA GLN A 235 -19.37 2.86 8.15
C GLN A 235 -18.07 2.19 8.55
N LEU A 236 -17.00 2.97 8.78
CA LEU A 236 -15.71 2.45 9.24
C LEU A 236 -15.80 1.69 10.56
N ALA A 237 -16.71 2.05 11.45
CA ALA A 237 -16.87 1.39 12.75
C ALA A 237 -17.28 -0.10 12.64
N SER A 238 -17.78 -0.54 11.47
CA SER A 238 -18.06 -1.96 11.19
C SER A 238 -16.88 -2.72 10.62
N HIS A 239 -15.81 -2.03 10.18
CA HIS A 239 -14.66 -2.61 9.50
C HIS A 239 -13.37 -2.58 10.33
N ILE A 240 -13.18 -1.54 11.14
CA ILE A 240 -11.97 -1.34 11.94
C ILE A 240 -12.30 -0.97 13.40
N ALA A 241 -11.34 -1.18 14.28
CA ALA A 241 -11.48 -0.81 15.69
C ALA A 241 -11.71 0.71 15.84
N LYS A 242 -12.54 1.10 16.80
CA LYS A 242 -12.96 2.50 17.00
C LYS A 242 -11.81 3.49 17.14
N PHE A 243 -10.72 3.09 17.78
CA PHE A 243 -9.56 3.96 17.99
C PHE A 243 -8.73 4.19 16.71
N LYS A 244 -8.96 3.40 15.65
CA LYS A 244 -8.32 3.54 14.34
C LYS A 244 -9.09 4.43 13.38
N ILE A 245 -10.35 4.76 13.69
CA ILE A 245 -11.20 5.60 12.83
C ILE A 245 -10.61 7.01 12.78
N PRO A 246 -10.34 7.57 11.58
CA PRO A 246 -9.79 8.91 11.45
C PRO A 246 -10.68 9.95 12.15
N ARG A 247 -10.07 10.70 13.05
CA ARG A 247 -10.72 11.83 13.71
C ARG A 247 -10.84 13.02 12.77
N TYR A 248 -9.77 13.26 12.00
CA TYR A 248 -9.70 14.35 11.04
C TYR A 248 -9.81 13.79 9.62
N ILE A 249 -10.92 14.07 8.94
CA ILE A 249 -11.13 13.66 7.55
C ILE A 249 -11.24 14.91 6.69
N HIS A 250 -10.39 15.00 5.69
CA HIS A 250 -10.45 16.03 4.66
C HIS A 250 -10.95 15.41 3.35
N LEU A 251 -11.98 16.03 2.79
CA LEU A 251 -12.56 15.65 1.50
C LEU A 251 -12.08 16.61 0.43
N GLN A 252 -11.67 16.10 -0.74
CA GLN A 252 -11.34 16.90 -1.91
C GLN A 252 -11.93 16.31 -3.19
N ALA A 253 -12.25 17.18 -4.14
CA ALA A 253 -12.83 16.82 -5.43
C ALA A 253 -11.78 16.51 -6.52
N GLU A 254 -10.50 16.70 -6.21
CA GLU A 254 -9.37 16.48 -7.09
C GLU A 254 -8.58 15.24 -6.62
N PRO A 255 -7.95 14.47 -7.54
CA PRO A 255 -7.06 13.37 -7.17
C PRO A 255 -5.97 13.80 -6.19
N LEU A 256 -5.53 12.89 -5.33
CA LEU A 256 -4.52 13.17 -4.32
C LEU A 256 -3.16 13.53 -4.97
N PRO A 257 -2.38 14.46 -4.39
CA PRO A 257 -1.08 14.86 -4.92
C PRO A 257 -0.12 13.66 -4.98
N ARG A 258 0.71 13.63 -6.01
CA ARG A 258 1.64 12.53 -6.25
C ARG A 258 3.07 13.03 -6.43
N ILE A 259 4.02 12.24 -5.94
CA ILE A 259 5.45 12.41 -6.24
C ILE A 259 5.76 11.94 -7.67
N ALA A 260 6.97 12.23 -8.17
CA ALA A 260 7.38 11.90 -9.54
C ALA A 260 7.27 10.39 -9.91
N SER A 261 7.31 9.49 -8.92
CA SER A 261 7.12 8.04 -9.13
C SER A 261 5.64 7.62 -9.27
N GLY A 262 4.69 8.55 -9.19
CA GLY A 262 3.24 8.28 -9.25
C GLY A 262 2.60 7.85 -7.93
N LYS A 263 3.37 7.70 -6.85
CA LYS A 263 2.83 7.42 -5.51
C LYS A 263 2.21 8.68 -4.89
N ILE A 264 1.19 8.50 -4.06
CA ILE A 264 0.58 9.61 -3.30
C ILE A 264 1.65 10.28 -2.42
N ASP A 265 1.70 11.61 -2.45
CA ASP A 265 2.58 12.41 -1.61
C ASP A 265 1.98 12.58 -0.20
N LYS A 266 2.11 11.53 0.61
CA LYS A 266 1.61 11.51 2.00
C LYS A 266 2.23 12.63 2.85
N ARG A 267 3.52 12.97 2.59
CA ARG A 267 4.20 14.05 3.31
C ARG A 267 3.56 15.41 3.07
N ALA A 268 3.23 15.72 1.81
CA ALA A 268 2.52 16.96 1.47
C ALA A 268 1.13 17.00 2.11
N LEU A 269 0.38 15.90 2.09
CA LEU A 269 -0.94 15.80 2.71
C LEU A 269 -0.89 15.98 4.22
N ARG A 270 0.07 15.38 4.91
CA ARG A 270 0.30 15.55 6.35
C ARG A 270 0.59 17.03 6.70
N ALA A 271 1.45 17.68 5.92
CA ALA A 271 1.78 19.10 6.12
C ALA A 271 0.55 20.01 5.94
N ILE A 272 -0.24 19.78 4.88
CA ILE A 272 -1.49 20.52 4.64
C ILE A 272 -2.49 20.32 5.78
N ALA A 273 -2.62 19.10 6.30
CA ALA A 273 -3.52 18.81 7.40
C ALA A 273 -3.08 19.51 8.69
N ALA A 274 -1.79 19.49 9.03
CA ALA A 274 -1.24 20.18 10.19
C ALA A 274 -1.47 21.69 10.12
N ASP A 275 -1.24 22.31 8.95
CA ASP A 275 -1.49 23.73 8.72
C ASP A 275 -2.97 24.11 8.93
N ARG A 276 -3.88 23.33 8.35
CA ARG A 276 -5.35 23.55 8.48
C ARG A 276 -5.85 23.43 9.91
N LEU A 277 -5.21 22.62 10.73
CA LEU A 277 -5.57 22.42 12.13
C LEU A 277 -4.87 23.43 13.04
N GLY A 278 -4.04 24.33 12.49
CA GLY A 278 -3.27 25.31 13.27
C GLY A 278 -2.12 24.68 14.06
N LEU A 279 -1.69 23.47 13.68
CA LEU A 279 -0.63 22.69 14.32
C LEU A 279 0.73 22.82 13.60
N ALA A 280 0.82 23.71 12.62
CA ALA A 280 2.04 23.98 11.87
C ALA A 280 3.09 24.65 12.79
N GLY A 281 4.07 23.87 13.23
CA GLY A 281 5.16 24.32 14.13
C GLY A 281 5.52 23.33 15.22
N GLU A 282 4.70 22.35 15.49
CA GLU A 282 5.03 21.23 16.38
C GLU A 282 5.66 20.10 15.53
N SER A 283 6.96 20.25 15.22
CA SER A 283 7.75 19.19 14.61
C SER A 283 8.00 18.08 15.64
N VAL A 284 7.52 16.90 15.36
CA VAL A 284 7.99 15.64 15.97
C VAL A 284 9.20 15.16 15.22
#